data_8681ffcef5424d7f2616dca28c1b7317
#
_entry.id   8681ffcef5424d7f2616dca28c1b7317
#
_cell.length_a   1.000
_cell.length_b   1.000
_cell.length_c   1.000
_cell.angle_alpha   90.00
_cell.angle_beta   90.00
_cell.angle_gamma   90.00
#
_symmetry.space_group_name_H-M   'P 1'
#
loop_
_entity.id
_entity.type
_entity.pdbx_description
1 polymer ?
#
loop_
_entity_poly.entity_id
_entity_poly.type
_entity_poly.pdbx_seq_one_letter_code
_entity_poly.pdbx_strand_id
1 'polypeptide(L)'
;MNIFDTIRLYDFRIYFRLYELSMSSIFWRDFFYIFGRYGIIVFFVAFIYLIMKKKIRAFLCIFLAMGVAGAVDLLIYMFWQRPRPFIAHSDLVSNIYGTSANLSSFPSSHTYIAFAIATSIFLYGHRRLGSVLFVMAILVAMGRIGLGLHYPSDIVGGILLGILSGVAVYFMVRGWEKREPEVK
;
A
#
# COMPACT_ATOMS: atom_id res chain seq x y z
N MET A 1 28.39 13.27 -7.04
CA MET A 1 27.25 12.44 -6.58
C MET A 1 26.15 12.62 -7.63
N ASN A 2 25.71 11.54 -8.27
CA ASN A 2 24.64 11.65 -9.26
C ASN A 2 23.26 11.74 -8.57
N ILE A 3 22.21 12.07 -9.33
CA ILE A 3 20.85 12.26 -8.77
C ILE A 3 20.33 11.00 -8.08
N PHE A 4 20.68 9.82 -8.60
CA PHE A 4 20.26 8.54 -8.02
C PHE A 4 20.89 8.25 -6.66
N ASP A 5 22.18 8.60 -6.50
CA ASP A 5 22.88 8.46 -5.22
C ASP A 5 22.30 9.40 -4.18
N THR A 6 21.93 10.62 -4.60
CA THR A 6 21.25 11.60 -3.75
C THR A 6 19.90 11.07 -3.27
N ILE A 7 19.05 10.54 -4.19
CA ILE A 7 17.76 9.96 -3.84
C ILE A 7 17.92 8.79 -2.87
N ARG A 8 18.87 7.87 -3.12
CA ARG A 8 19.14 6.73 -2.22
C ARG A 8 19.57 7.18 -0.84
N LEU A 9 20.40 8.23 -0.75
CA LEU A 9 20.85 8.76 0.53
C LEU A 9 19.70 9.35 1.35
N TYR A 10 18.81 10.16 0.72
CA TYR A 10 17.63 10.71 1.40
C TYR A 10 16.65 9.62 1.78
N ASP A 11 16.41 8.65 0.90
CA ASP A 11 15.55 7.50 1.13
C ASP A 11 15.99 6.71 2.37
N PHE A 12 17.30 6.41 2.47
CA PHE A 12 17.87 5.77 3.64
C PHE A 12 17.80 6.64 4.90
N ARG A 13 18.09 7.94 4.81
CA ARG A 13 18.03 8.84 5.97
C ARG A 13 16.63 8.95 6.58
N ILE A 14 15.60 9.13 5.74
CA ILE A 14 14.21 9.22 6.21
C ILE A 14 13.78 7.87 6.79
N TYR A 15 14.10 6.78 6.10
CA TYR A 15 13.87 5.43 6.58
C TYR A 15 14.46 5.21 7.98
N PHE A 16 15.77 5.50 8.15
CA PHE A 16 16.48 5.21 9.38
C PHE A 16 15.97 6.03 10.56
N ARG A 17 15.60 7.30 10.34
CA ARG A 17 14.95 8.14 11.35
C ARG A 17 13.62 7.58 11.86
N LEU A 18 12.78 7.06 10.97
CA LEU A 18 11.51 6.44 11.36
C LEU A 18 11.71 5.09 12.05
N TYR A 19 12.72 4.33 11.63
CA TYR A 19 13.11 3.10 12.29
C TYR A 19 13.65 3.36 13.71
N GLU A 20 14.57 4.32 13.89
CA GLU A 20 15.05 4.75 15.21
C GLU A 20 13.89 5.21 16.11
N LEU A 21 12.96 6.00 15.58
CA LEU A 21 11.76 6.40 16.32
C LEU A 21 10.96 5.18 16.77
N SER A 22 10.77 4.19 15.91
CA SER A 22 10.05 2.97 16.28
C SER A 22 10.72 2.18 17.40
N MET A 23 12.05 2.27 17.50
CA MET A 23 12.83 1.60 18.55
C MET A 23 12.99 2.45 19.82
N SER A 24 12.61 3.74 19.81
CA SER A 24 12.88 4.70 20.89
C SER A 24 12.04 4.46 22.15
N SER A 25 10.87 3.83 22.04
CA SER A 25 10.01 3.51 23.18
C SER A 25 9.02 2.37 22.85
N ILE A 26 8.47 1.75 23.89
CA ILE A 26 7.42 0.73 23.75
C ILE A 26 6.22 1.27 22.99
N PHE A 27 5.80 2.53 23.28
CA PHE A 27 4.68 3.16 22.60
C PHE A 27 4.88 3.26 21.08
N TRP A 28 6.03 3.75 20.62
CA TRP A 28 6.31 3.89 19.18
C TRP A 28 6.46 2.53 18.51
N ARG A 29 7.12 1.59 19.18
CA ARG A 29 7.27 0.22 18.68
C ARG A 29 5.90 -0.43 18.44
N ASP A 30 5.01 -0.35 19.43
CA ASP A 30 3.68 -0.96 19.34
C ASP A 30 2.79 -0.22 18.32
N PHE A 31 2.89 1.11 18.23
CA PHE A 31 2.22 1.92 17.22
C PHE A 31 2.60 1.46 15.80
N PHE A 32 3.88 1.43 15.45
CA PHE A 32 4.34 1.01 14.13
C PHE A 32 4.02 -0.47 13.87
N TYR A 33 4.09 -1.31 14.89
CA TYR A 33 3.75 -2.72 14.77
C TYR A 33 2.27 -2.94 14.47
N ILE A 34 1.38 -2.31 15.21
CA ILE A 34 -0.08 -2.43 15.01
C ILE A 34 -0.46 -1.98 13.61
N PHE A 35 -0.04 -0.79 13.20
CA PHE A 35 -0.40 -0.28 11.88
C PHE A 35 0.33 -0.99 10.75
N GLY A 36 1.61 -1.26 10.88
CA GLY A 36 2.40 -1.90 9.83
C GLY A 36 2.10 -3.39 9.63
N ARG A 37 1.65 -4.10 10.66
CA ARG A 37 1.34 -5.53 10.60
C ARG A 37 -0.14 -5.81 10.42
N TYR A 38 -0.97 -5.16 11.21
CA TYR A 38 -2.40 -5.45 11.30
C TYR A 38 -3.30 -4.39 10.66
N GLY A 39 -2.80 -3.19 10.40
CA GLY A 39 -3.58 -2.09 9.83
C GLY A 39 -4.26 -2.45 8.51
N ILE A 40 -3.70 -3.36 7.73
CA ILE A 40 -4.29 -3.85 6.48
C ILE A 40 -5.63 -4.56 6.69
N ILE A 41 -5.88 -5.13 7.87
CA ILE A 41 -7.12 -5.86 8.20
C ILE A 41 -8.34 -4.93 8.07
N VAL A 42 -8.20 -3.65 8.44
CA VAL A 42 -9.29 -2.66 8.35
C VAL A 42 -9.83 -2.55 6.92
N PHE A 43 -8.96 -2.68 5.92
CA PHE A 43 -9.35 -2.61 4.50
C PHE A 43 -10.13 -3.84 4.06
N PHE A 44 -9.74 -5.02 4.54
CA PHE A 44 -10.51 -6.25 4.28
C PHE A 44 -11.87 -6.23 5.00
N VAL A 45 -11.96 -5.68 6.20
CA VAL A 45 -13.23 -5.49 6.90
C VAL A 45 -14.14 -4.53 6.11
N ALA A 46 -13.62 -3.39 5.62
CA ALA A 46 -14.36 -2.46 4.77
C ALA A 46 -14.81 -3.13 3.46
N PHE A 47 -13.98 -3.97 2.86
CA PHE A 47 -14.30 -4.75 1.67
C PHE A 47 -15.45 -5.74 1.92
N ILE A 48 -15.42 -6.51 3.02
CA ILE A 48 -16.49 -7.43 3.43
C ILE A 48 -17.78 -6.66 3.71
N TYR A 49 -17.69 -5.51 4.39
CA TYR A 49 -18.85 -4.65 4.64
C TYR A 49 -19.59 -4.25 3.35
N LEU A 50 -18.87 -3.92 2.28
CA LEU A 50 -19.48 -3.57 0.99
C LEU A 50 -20.18 -4.77 0.34
N ILE A 51 -19.65 -5.99 0.47
CA ILE A 51 -20.30 -7.22 0.02
C ILE A 51 -21.64 -7.40 0.76
N MET A 52 -21.61 -7.29 2.10
CA MET A 52 -22.83 -7.44 2.93
C MET A 52 -23.91 -6.39 2.59
N LYS A 53 -23.47 -5.17 2.21
CA LYS A 53 -24.37 -4.09 1.75
C LYS A 53 -24.78 -4.23 0.27
N LYS A 54 -24.45 -5.36 -0.38
CA LYS A 54 -24.76 -5.65 -1.80
C LYS A 54 -24.26 -4.55 -2.77
N LYS A 55 -23.14 -3.89 -2.43
CA LYS A 55 -22.51 -2.87 -3.26
C LYS A 55 -21.58 -3.51 -4.30
N ILE A 56 -22.16 -4.37 -5.15
CA ILE A 56 -21.44 -5.24 -6.09
C ILE A 56 -20.47 -4.45 -7.00
N ARG A 57 -20.87 -3.28 -7.47
CA ARG A 57 -20.03 -2.45 -8.36
C ARG A 57 -18.76 -1.95 -7.66
N ALA A 58 -18.91 -1.43 -6.43
CA ALA A 58 -17.77 -1.01 -5.62
C ALA A 58 -16.85 -2.21 -5.32
N PHE A 59 -17.43 -3.36 -5.01
CA PHE A 59 -16.70 -4.62 -4.81
C PHE A 59 -15.87 -5.01 -6.04
N LEU A 60 -16.49 -5.06 -7.23
CA LEU A 60 -15.82 -5.40 -8.49
C LEU A 60 -14.68 -4.41 -8.80
N CYS A 61 -14.91 -3.11 -8.59
CA CYS A 61 -13.89 -2.11 -8.78
C CYS A 61 -12.68 -2.31 -7.88
N ILE A 62 -12.91 -2.59 -6.58
CA ILE A 62 -11.83 -2.88 -5.63
C ILE A 62 -11.06 -4.13 -6.07
N PHE A 63 -11.78 -5.22 -6.39
CA PHE A 63 -11.18 -6.48 -6.78
C PHE A 63 -10.31 -6.34 -8.03
N LEU A 64 -10.83 -5.68 -9.06
CA LEU A 64 -10.11 -5.41 -10.30
C LEU A 64 -8.92 -4.46 -10.07
N ALA A 65 -9.08 -3.41 -9.24
CA ALA A 65 -8.00 -2.48 -8.95
C ALA A 65 -6.83 -3.16 -8.23
N MET A 66 -7.14 -4.05 -7.28
CA MET A 66 -6.11 -4.88 -6.61
C MET A 66 -5.45 -5.84 -7.60
N GLY A 67 -6.21 -6.45 -8.51
CA GLY A 67 -5.69 -7.34 -9.55
C GLY A 67 -4.75 -6.62 -10.52
N VAL A 68 -5.12 -5.42 -10.98
CA VAL A 68 -4.27 -4.57 -11.84
C VAL A 68 -2.99 -4.18 -11.09
N ALA A 69 -3.11 -3.70 -9.85
CA ALA A 69 -1.95 -3.33 -9.05
C ALA A 69 -1.02 -4.54 -8.81
N GLY A 70 -1.57 -5.71 -8.50
CA GLY A 70 -0.80 -6.94 -8.31
C GLY A 70 -0.12 -7.44 -9.58
N ALA A 71 -0.78 -7.32 -10.75
CA ALA A 71 -0.18 -7.65 -12.03
C ALA A 71 1.00 -6.74 -12.38
N VAL A 72 0.86 -5.43 -12.13
CA VAL A 72 1.96 -4.46 -12.32
C VAL A 72 3.10 -4.73 -11.33
N ASP A 73 2.80 -5.02 -10.06
CA ASP A 73 3.79 -5.41 -9.05
C ASP A 73 4.57 -6.66 -9.49
N LEU A 74 3.88 -7.69 -9.99
CA LEU A 74 4.50 -8.90 -10.51
C LEU A 74 5.42 -8.60 -11.70
N LEU A 75 4.99 -7.75 -12.64
CA LEU A 75 5.84 -7.33 -13.76
C LEU A 75 7.10 -6.60 -13.27
N ILE A 76 6.95 -5.68 -12.32
CA ILE A 76 8.11 -4.98 -11.73
C ILE A 76 9.05 -6.01 -11.09
N TYR A 77 8.52 -6.94 -10.30
CA TYR A 77 9.29 -7.99 -9.64
C TYR A 77 10.10 -8.86 -10.60
N MET A 78 9.55 -9.17 -11.78
CA MET A 78 10.25 -9.97 -12.80
C MET A 78 11.48 -9.27 -13.37
N PHE A 79 11.47 -7.93 -13.46
CA PHE A 79 12.55 -7.17 -14.09
C PHE A 79 13.47 -6.47 -13.07
N TRP A 80 12.97 -6.20 -11.86
CA TRP A 80 13.72 -5.46 -10.86
C TRP A 80 13.37 -5.89 -9.44
N GLN A 81 14.34 -6.39 -8.73
CA GLN A 81 14.21 -6.81 -7.34
C GLN A 81 15.07 -5.92 -6.45
N ARG A 82 14.43 -5.19 -5.55
CA ARG A 82 15.10 -4.32 -4.59
C ARG A 82 15.25 -5.06 -3.24
N PRO A 83 16.48 -5.16 -2.68
CA PRO A 83 16.65 -5.75 -1.36
C PRO A 83 15.96 -4.88 -0.30
N ARG A 84 15.33 -5.52 0.70
CA ARG A 84 14.70 -4.82 1.82
C ARG A 84 15.73 -4.18 2.75
N PRO A 85 15.35 -3.13 3.53
CA PRO A 85 16.28 -2.47 4.45
C PRO A 85 17.02 -3.42 5.39
N PHE A 86 16.32 -4.38 6.02
CA PHE A 86 16.94 -5.35 6.94
C PHE A 86 17.89 -6.35 6.26
N ILE A 87 17.86 -6.45 4.93
CA ILE A 87 18.83 -7.25 4.15
C ILE A 87 20.01 -6.37 3.75
N ALA A 88 19.74 -5.18 3.20
CA ALA A 88 20.76 -4.29 2.68
C ALA A 88 21.61 -3.64 3.79
N HIS A 89 21.06 -3.55 5.01
CA HIS A 89 21.66 -2.91 6.19
C HIS A 89 21.53 -3.81 7.43
N SER A 90 21.88 -5.09 7.29
CA SER A 90 21.73 -6.10 8.35
C SER A 90 22.60 -5.84 9.59
N ASP A 91 23.58 -4.99 9.47
CA ASP A 91 24.43 -4.47 10.55
C ASP A 91 23.72 -3.41 11.43
N LEU A 92 22.74 -2.70 10.85
CA LEU A 92 22.01 -1.61 11.53
C LEU A 92 20.55 -1.96 11.85
N VAL A 93 19.97 -2.91 11.14
CA VAL A 93 18.52 -3.20 11.19
C VAL A 93 18.29 -4.70 11.31
N SER A 94 17.56 -5.10 12.34
CA SER A 94 17.22 -6.50 12.56
C SER A 94 15.86 -6.87 11.95
N ASN A 95 15.76 -8.06 11.38
CA ASN A 95 14.48 -8.64 10.96
C ASN A 95 13.74 -9.28 12.15
N ILE A 96 13.34 -8.45 13.12
CA ILE A 96 12.67 -8.91 14.35
C ILE A 96 11.25 -9.42 14.13
N TYR A 97 10.67 -9.17 12.95
CA TYR A 97 9.27 -9.54 12.64
C TYR A 97 9.15 -10.76 11.73
N GLY A 98 10.25 -11.46 11.44
CA GLY A 98 10.26 -12.71 10.68
C GLY A 98 9.75 -12.59 9.24
N THR A 99 9.91 -11.42 8.61
CA THR A 99 9.48 -11.22 7.22
C THR A 99 10.40 -11.97 6.26
N SER A 100 9.83 -12.61 5.23
CA SER A 100 10.60 -13.32 4.22
C SER A 100 11.58 -12.40 3.49
N ALA A 101 12.84 -12.85 3.43
CA ALA A 101 13.91 -12.15 2.71
C ALA A 101 13.77 -12.24 1.18
N ASN A 102 13.00 -13.21 0.68
CA ASN A 102 12.90 -13.52 -0.76
C ASN A 102 11.96 -12.60 -1.55
N LEU A 103 11.28 -11.65 -0.87
CA LEU A 103 10.37 -10.71 -1.52
C LEU A 103 11.06 -9.37 -1.75
N SER A 104 10.89 -8.80 -2.96
CA SER A 104 11.35 -7.45 -3.27
C SER A 104 10.76 -6.42 -2.31
N SER A 105 11.52 -5.36 -2.06
CA SER A 105 11.06 -4.21 -1.27
C SER A 105 10.09 -3.31 -2.05
N PHE A 106 10.29 -3.16 -3.37
CA PHE A 106 9.53 -2.22 -4.21
C PHE A 106 8.59 -2.93 -5.18
N PRO A 107 7.38 -2.39 -5.34
CA PRO A 107 6.69 -1.44 -4.48
C PRO A 107 6.12 -2.11 -3.21
N SER A 108 5.71 -1.34 -2.21
CA SER A 108 5.11 -1.88 -1.00
C SER A 108 3.69 -2.41 -1.24
N SER A 109 3.51 -3.75 -1.14
CA SER A 109 2.23 -4.42 -1.39
C SER A 109 1.12 -3.99 -0.40
N HIS A 110 1.43 -3.86 0.88
CA HIS A 110 0.47 -3.34 1.87
C HIS A 110 -0.01 -1.93 1.51
N THR A 111 0.89 -1.10 0.99
CA THR A 111 0.59 0.27 0.61
C THR A 111 -0.31 0.31 -0.63
N TYR A 112 0.06 -0.37 -1.73
CA TYR A 112 -0.78 -0.28 -2.93
C TYR A 112 -2.16 -0.93 -2.74
N ILE A 113 -2.28 -2.02 -1.97
CA ILE A 113 -3.57 -2.62 -1.63
C ILE A 113 -4.44 -1.64 -0.85
N ALA A 114 -3.89 -1.02 0.21
CA ALA A 114 -4.62 -0.07 1.03
C ALA A 114 -5.11 1.14 0.21
N PHE A 115 -4.24 1.72 -0.62
CA PHE A 115 -4.60 2.87 -1.46
C PHE A 115 -5.55 2.51 -2.60
N ALA A 116 -5.44 1.33 -3.21
CA ALA A 116 -6.38 0.87 -4.24
C ALA A 116 -7.80 0.72 -3.66
N ILE A 117 -7.93 0.11 -2.47
CA ILE A 117 -9.21 -0.05 -1.78
C ILE A 117 -9.79 1.32 -1.40
N ALA A 118 -8.99 2.19 -0.76
CA ALA A 118 -9.44 3.51 -0.34
C ALA A 118 -9.91 4.35 -1.54
N THR A 119 -9.15 4.36 -2.65
CA THR A 119 -9.48 5.08 -3.88
C THR A 119 -10.78 4.56 -4.50
N SER A 120 -10.92 3.24 -4.62
CA SER A 120 -12.12 2.63 -5.19
C SER A 120 -13.37 2.98 -4.36
N ILE A 121 -13.30 2.85 -3.03
CA ILE A 121 -14.42 3.18 -2.13
C ILE A 121 -14.78 4.67 -2.22
N PHE A 122 -13.80 5.53 -2.27
CA PHE A 122 -14.00 6.98 -2.37
C PHE A 122 -14.71 7.36 -3.68
N LEU A 123 -14.24 6.82 -4.81
CA LEU A 123 -14.79 7.12 -6.13
C LEU A 123 -16.19 6.55 -6.34
N TYR A 124 -16.52 5.41 -5.73
CA TYR A 124 -17.86 4.82 -5.78
C TYR A 124 -18.86 5.45 -4.80
N GLY A 125 -18.60 6.67 -4.35
CA GLY A 125 -19.55 7.52 -3.63
C GLY A 125 -19.53 7.36 -2.10
N HIS A 126 -18.73 6.46 -1.56
CA HIS A 126 -18.56 6.32 -0.10
C HIS A 126 -17.45 7.24 0.42
N ARG A 127 -17.54 8.55 0.12
CA ARG A 127 -16.47 9.52 0.36
C ARG A 127 -15.97 9.55 1.80
N ARG A 128 -16.88 9.57 2.79
CA ARG A 128 -16.50 9.58 4.22
C ARG A 128 -15.67 8.35 4.59
N LEU A 129 -16.13 7.16 4.21
CA LEU A 129 -15.40 5.91 4.46
C LEU A 129 -14.06 5.90 3.70
N GLY A 130 -14.05 6.29 2.43
CA GLY A 130 -12.84 6.39 1.63
C GLY A 130 -11.80 7.33 2.23
N SER A 131 -12.22 8.51 2.74
CA SER A 131 -11.31 9.45 3.41
C SER A 131 -10.70 8.87 4.68
N VAL A 132 -11.49 8.19 5.52
CA VAL A 132 -10.97 7.50 6.70
C VAL A 132 -9.97 6.41 6.31
N LEU A 133 -10.28 5.65 5.25
CA LEU A 133 -9.36 4.62 4.75
C LEU A 133 -8.07 5.20 4.16
N PHE A 134 -8.08 6.40 3.55
CA PHE A 134 -6.85 7.08 3.14
C PHE A 134 -5.96 7.43 4.33
N VAL A 135 -6.53 7.92 5.43
CA VAL A 135 -5.78 8.17 6.67
C VAL A 135 -5.18 6.86 7.20
N MET A 136 -5.98 5.80 7.25
CA MET A 136 -5.51 4.48 7.66
C MET A 136 -4.41 3.94 6.73
N ALA A 137 -4.50 4.17 5.42
CA ALA A 137 -3.48 3.75 4.45
C ALA A 137 -2.14 4.46 4.69
N ILE A 138 -2.17 5.75 5.07
CA ILE A 138 -0.96 6.48 5.47
C ILE A 138 -0.36 5.88 6.75
N LEU A 139 -1.16 5.56 7.75
CA LEU A 139 -0.68 4.91 8.98
C LEU A 139 -0.07 3.53 8.71
N VAL A 140 -0.71 2.73 7.84
CA VAL A 140 -0.13 1.45 7.38
C VAL A 140 1.22 1.69 6.70
N ALA A 141 1.29 2.63 5.77
CA ALA A 141 2.50 2.97 5.04
C ALA A 141 3.65 3.39 5.98
N MET A 142 3.37 4.29 6.95
CA MET A 142 4.33 4.68 7.98
C MET A 142 4.77 3.48 8.84
N GLY A 143 3.81 2.62 9.21
CA GLY A 143 4.08 1.39 9.92
C GLY A 143 5.07 0.48 9.19
N ARG A 144 4.96 0.36 7.86
CA ARG A 144 5.89 -0.45 7.05
C ARG A 144 7.32 0.08 7.08
N ILE A 145 7.50 1.41 7.12
CA ILE A 145 8.84 2.02 7.25
C ILE A 145 9.37 1.78 8.66
N GLY A 146 8.60 2.09 9.70
CA GLY A 146 9.03 1.95 11.10
C GLY A 146 9.36 0.51 11.49
N LEU A 147 8.74 -0.49 10.86
CA LEU A 147 9.10 -1.91 11.02
C LEU A 147 10.40 -2.33 10.30
N GLY A 148 11.05 -1.42 9.58
CA GLY A 148 12.28 -1.76 8.85
C GLY A 148 12.05 -2.56 7.56
N LEU A 149 10.83 -2.59 7.02
CA LEU A 149 10.45 -3.48 5.92
C LEU A 149 10.52 -2.84 4.54
N HIS A 150 10.37 -1.51 4.48
CA HIS A 150 10.34 -0.75 3.23
C HIS A 150 11.02 0.61 3.36
N TYR A 151 11.58 1.09 2.25
CA TYR A 151 12.05 2.47 2.14
C TYR A 151 10.88 3.42 1.83
N PRO A 152 11.02 4.75 2.12
CA PRO A 152 10.02 5.75 1.72
C PRO A 152 9.64 5.71 0.24
N SER A 153 10.62 5.51 -0.66
CA SER A 153 10.35 5.40 -2.10
C SER A 153 9.52 4.18 -2.48
N ASP A 154 9.62 3.06 -1.73
CA ASP A 154 8.74 1.88 -1.94
C ASP A 154 7.29 2.23 -1.59
N ILE A 155 7.12 3.05 -0.56
CA ILE A 155 5.81 3.57 -0.14
C ILE A 155 5.23 4.50 -1.20
N VAL A 156 6.02 5.46 -1.70
CA VAL A 156 5.59 6.36 -2.78
C VAL A 156 5.18 5.56 -4.02
N GLY A 157 5.99 4.57 -4.43
CA GLY A 157 5.65 3.65 -5.51
C GLY A 157 4.32 2.91 -5.27
N GLY A 158 4.11 2.41 -4.05
CA GLY A 158 2.87 1.75 -3.65
C GLY A 158 1.66 2.69 -3.66
N ILE A 159 1.80 3.93 -3.18
CA ILE A 159 0.74 4.96 -3.22
C ILE A 159 0.31 5.23 -4.66
N LEU A 160 1.29 5.52 -5.52
CA LEU A 160 1.03 5.81 -6.93
C LEU A 160 0.35 4.62 -7.62
N LEU A 161 0.88 3.41 -7.44
CA LEU A 161 0.32 2.20 -8.03
C LEU A 161 -1.11 1.95 -7.56
N GLY A 162 -1.39 2.07 -6.25
CA GLY A 162 -2.72 1.86 -5.69
C GLY A 162 -3.74 2.89 -6.18
N ILE A 163 -3.39 4.18 -6.16
CA ILE A 163 -4.28 5.26 -6.63
C ILE A 163 -4.54 5.12 -8.13
N LEU A 164 -3.50 4.96 -8.95
CA LEU A 164 -3.65 4.87 -10.40
C LEU A 164 -4.47 3.66 -10.82
N SER A 165 -4.27 2.49 -10.19
CA SER A 165 -5.07 1.30 -10.42
C SER A 165 -6.53 1.50 -10.05
N GLY A 166 -6.80 2.11 -8.88
CA GLY A 166 -8.18 2.42 -8.44
C GLY A 166 -8.90 3.40 -9.38
N VAL A 167 -8.21 4.46 -9.82
CA VAL A 167 -8.75 5.45 -10.77
C VAL A 167 -8.99 4.83 -12.15
N ALA A 168 -8.01 4.10 -12.69
CA ALA A 168 -8.11 3.48 -14.01
C ALA A 168 -9.29 2.51 -14.08
N VAL A 169 -9.41 1.62 -13.09
CA VAL A 169 -10.51 0.64 -13.03
C VAL A 169 -11.86 1.32 -12.84
N TYR A 170 -11.95 2.36 -12.01
CA TYR A 170 -13.17 3.13 -11.84
C TYR A 170 -13.69 3.68 -13.17
N PHE A 171 -12.84 4.32 -13.97
CA PHE A 171 -13.24 4.86 -15.27
C PHE A 171 -13.57 3.76 -16.29
N MET A 172 -12.86 2.65 -16.26
CA MET A 172 -13.14 1.50 -17.11
C MET A 172 -14.53 0.91 -16.83
N VAL A 173 -14.84 0.65 -15.58
CA VAL A 173 -16.15 0.08 -15.16
C VAL A 173 -17.27 1.07 -15.43
N ARG A 174 -17.08 2.36 -15.13
CA ARG A 174 -18.09 3.39 -15.41
C ARG A 174 -18.31 3.64 -16.91
N GLY A 175 -17.27 3.45 -17.73
CA GLY A 175 -17.41 3.52 -19.20
C GLY A 175 -18.26 2.37 -19.75
N TRP A 176 -18.18 1.20 -19.17
CA TRP A 176 -19.04 0.04 -19.50
C TRP A 176 -20.50 0.29 -19.15
N GLU A 177 -20.78 0.82 -17.95
CA GLU A 177 -22.16 1.14 -17.50
C GLU A 177 -22.91 2.08 -18.45
N LYS A 178 -22.20 3.00 -19.09
CA LYS A 178 -22.80 3.93 -20.06
C LYS A 178 -23.09 3.30 -21.44
N ARG A 179 -22.54 2.13 -21.74
CA ARG A 179 -22.72 1.45 -23.04
C ARG A 179 -23.81 0.40 -23.02
N GLU A 180 -24.22 -0.08 -21.86
CA GLU A 180 -25.36 -0.98 -21.76
C GLU A 180 -26.64 -0.15 -21.87
N PRO A 181 -27.49 -0.34 -22.93
CA PRO A 181 -28.81 0.27 -22.98
C PRO A 181 -29.61 -0.25 -21.79
N GLU A 182 -30.37 0.64 -21.14
CA GLU A 182 -31.36 0.25 -20.15
C GLU A 182 -32.30 -0.82 -20.77
N VAL A 183 -32.05 -2.09 -20.46
CA VAL A 183 -32.99 -3.15 -20.74
C VAL A 183 -34.17 -2.87 -19.78
N LYS A 184 -35.23 -2.25 -20.34
CA LYS A 184 -36.48 -2.00 -19.67
C LYS A 184 -37.20 -3.33 -19.40
#